data_f77ed2ddd8870e939b19c9e7f4a39dd1
#
_entry.id   f77ed2ddd8870e939b19c9e7f4a39dd1
#
_cell.length_a   1.000
_cell.length_b   1.000
_cell.length_c   1.000
_cell.angle_alpha   90.00
_cell.angle_beta   90.00
_cell.angle_gamma   90.00
#
_symmetry.space_group_name_H-M   'P 1'
#
loop_
_entity.id
_entity.type
_entity.pdbx_description
1 polymer ?
#
loop_
_entity_poly.entity_id
_entity_poly.type
_entity_poly.pdbx_seq_one_letter_code
_entity_poly.pdbx_strand_id
1 'polypeptide(L)'
;PADLDLGCRTALGFRKGPLELMRELGEAETRRILDRLAAERPGMPMPKQPLAAYQDFWRHVLVDDVEGVKVITLRRPEAMNALHDELTDEVLAVIRKFEADPAVKGFVVTGYGARAFCAGADIGRFPSMLGDDAAATQYARDCSRLLVHLDAMKKPVVAALNGMALGGGLELAMRCHGIVAVKNAWM
;
A
#
# COMPACT_ATOMS: atom_id res chain seq x y z
N PRO A 1 -7.34 -6.80 -8.70
CA PRO A 1 -7.30 -5.41 -9.20
C PRO A 1 -5.92 -4.79 -9.09
N ALA A 2 -5.31 -4.74 -7.88
CA ALA A 2 -3.98 -4.15 -7.66
C ALA A 2 -2.89 -4.79 -8.53
N ASP A 3 -2.94 -6.10 -8.78
CA ASP A 3 -1.99 -6.79 -9.66
C ASP A 3 -2.11 -6.35 -11.12
N LEU A 4 -3.31 -6.01 -11.58
CA LEU A 4 -3.53 -5.50 -12.92
C LEU A 4 -2.81 -4.15 -13.11
N ASP A 5 -3.01 -3.22 -12.19
CA ASP A 5 -2.36 -1.91 -12.25
C ASP A 5 -0.83 -2.02 -12.16
N LEU A 6 -0.33 -2.83 -11.23
CA LEU A 6 1.11 -3.07 -11.10
C LEU A 6 1.69 -3.74 -12.34
N GLY A 7 1.02 -4.76 -12.87
CA GLY A 7 1.45 -5.46 -14.09
C GLY A 7 1.50 -4.54 -15.31
N CYS A 8 0.49 -3.69 -15.50
CA CYS A 8 0.47 -2.72 -16.60
C CYS A 8 1.62 -1.70 -16.48
N ARG A 9 1.91 -1.23 -15.27
CA ARG A 9 3.01 -0.28 -15.03
C ARG A 9 4.38 -0.92 -15.22
N THR A 10 4.59 -2.12 -14.65
CA THR A 10 5.90 -2.78 -14.63
C THR A 10 6.23 -3.50 -15.94
N ALA A 11 5.28 -4.23 -16.49
CA ALA A 11 5.51 -5.06 -17.67
C ALA A 11 5.25 -4.34 -19.00
N LEU A 12 4.26 -3.43 -19.03
CA LEU A 12 3.88 -2.70 -20.24
C LEU A 12 4.39 -1.26 -20.28
N GLY A 13 5.05 -0.79 -19.21
CA GLY A 13 5.60 0.55 -19.14
C GLY A 13 4.55 1.66 -19.06
N PHE A 14 3.31 1.36 -18.65
CA PHE A 14 2.28 2.37 -18.48
C PHE A 14 2.65 3.31 -17.33
N ARG A 15 2.40 4.60 -17.50
CA ARG A 15 2.59 5.59 -16.43
C ARG A 15 1.61 5.38 -15.28
N LYS A 16 0.39 4.95 -15.61
CA LYS A 16 -0.71 4.68 -14.67
C LYS A 16 -1.37 3.36 -15.04
N GLY A 17 -1.83 2.63 -14.04
CA GLY A 17 -2.62 1.44 -14.25
C GLY A 17 -4.05 1.76 -14.72
N PRO A 18 -4.75 0.80 -15.33
CA PRO A 18 -6.11 1.04 -15.86
C PRO A 18 -7.13 1.37 -14.75
N LEU A 19 -7.00 0.79 -13.56
CA LEU A 19 -7.90 1.10 -12.44
C LEU A 19 -7.56 2.44 -11.78
N GLU A 20 -6.30 2.85 -11.79
CA GLU A 20 -5.87 4.19 -11.42
C GLU A 20 -6.46 5.25 -12.34
N LEU A 21 -6.36 5.04 -13.67
CA LEU A 21 -6.99 5.91 -14.66
C LEU A 21 -8.50 5.99 -14.47
N MET A 22 -9.16 4.84 -14.23
CA MET A 22 -10.60 4.80 -13.97
C MET A 22 -11.00 5.65 -12.75
N ARG A 23 -10.18 5.65 -11.70
CA ARG A 23 -10.40 6.48 -10.51
C ARG A 23 -10.28 7.98 -10.80
N GLU A 24 -9.28 8.37 -11.57
CA GLU A 24 -9.06 9.76 -11.96
C GLU A 24 -10.16 10.31 -12.89
N LEU A 25 -10.60 9.50 -13.84
CA LEU A 25 -11.68 9.86 -14.76
C LEU A 25 -13.05 9.94 -14.06
N GLY A 26 -13.22 9.18 -13.00
CA GLY A 26 -14.49 9.02 -12.30
C GLY A 26 -15.43 8.05 -13.01
N GLU A 27 -16.51 7.67 -12.32
CA GLU A 27 -17.43 6.64 -12.78
C GLU A 27 -18.17 7.01 -14.06
N ALA A 28 -18.65 8.26 -14.16
CA ALA A 28 -19.44 8.72 -15.30
C ALA A 28 -18.63 8.66 -16.60
N GLU A 29 -17.43 9.18 -16.62
CA GLU A 29 -16.57 9.17 -17.81
C GLU A 29 -16.08 7.76 -18.14
N THR A 30 -15.74 6.96 -17.13
CA THR A 30 -15.39 5.55 -17.32
C THR A 30 -16.53 4.79 -18.00
N ARG A 31 -17.77 4.99 -17.56
CA ARG A 31 -18.97 4.37 -18.15
C ARG A 31 -19.13 4.79 -19.61
N ARG A 32 -19.02 6.09 -19.89
CA ARG A 32 -19.11 6.63 -21.26
C ARG A 32 -18.10 5.97 -22.21
N ILE A 33 -16.85 5.78 -21.73
CA ILE A 33 -15.79 5.12 -22.50
C ILE A 33 -16.15 3.64 -22.75
N LEU A 34 -16.64 2.93 -21.73
CA LEU A 34 -17.03 1.53 -21.85
C LEU A 34 -18.21 1.33 -22.81
N ASP A 35 -19.23 2.18 -22.72
CA ASP A 35 -20.40 2.12 -23.60
C ASP A 35 -19.99 2.36 -25.06
N ARG A 36 -19.10 3.33 -25.30
CA ARG A 36 -18.55 3.55 -26.63
C ARG A 36 -17.74 2.35 -27.12
N LEU A 37 -16.91 1.76 -26.26
CA LEU A 37 -16.12 0.58 -26.60
C LEU A 37 -17.03 -0.61 -26.96
N ALA A 38 -18.11 -0.82 -26.20
CA ALA A 38 -19.09 -1.87 -26.48
C ALA A 38 -19.77 -1.69 -27.83
N ALA A 39 -20.07 -0.44 -28.21
CA ALA A 39 -20.67 -0.12 -29.50
C ALA A 39 -19.69 -0.32 -30.67
N GLU A 40 -18.43 0.10 -30.51
CA GLU A 40 -17.39 -0.01 -31.53
C GLU A 40 -16.86 -1.46 -31.69
N ARG A 41 -16.92 -2.28 -30.64
CA ARG A 41 -16.38 -3.65 -30.61
C ARG A 41 -17.39 -4.65 -30.02
N PRO A 42 -18.42 -5.03 -30.77
CA PRO A 42 -19.41 -6.00 -30.33
C PRO A 42 -18.76 -7.33 -29.91
N GLY A 43 -19.19 -7.88 -28.76
CA GLY A 43 -18.67 -9.14 -28.21
C GLY A 43 -17.42 -8.99 -27.32
N MET A 44 -16.89 -7.79 -27.13
CA MET A 44 -15.83 -7.56 -26.18
C MET A 44 -16.35 -7.75 -24.74
N PRO A 45 -15.60 -8.45 -23.86
CA PRO A 45 -15.99 -8.61 -22.47
C PRO A 45 -16.15 -7.27 -21.77
N MET A 46 -17.29 -7.06 -21.13
CA MET A 46 -17.61 -5.86 -20.35
C MET A 46 -17.56 -6.16 -18.86
N PRO A 47 -17.40 -5.15 -17.99
CA PRO A 47 -17.41 -5.31 -16.54
C PRO A 47 -18.69 -6.02 -16.08
N LYS A 48 -18.54 -7.08 -15.28
CA LYS A 48 -19.66 -7.88 -14.75
C LYS A 48 -20.22 -7.32 -13.44
N GLN A 49 -19.51 -6.40 -12.81
CA GLN A 49 -19.88 -5.79 -11.53
C GLN A 49 -19.99 -4.27 -11.69
N PRO A 50 -20.63 -3.57 -10.73
CA PRO A 50 -20.62 -2.11 -10.69
C PRO A 50 -19.20 -1.57 -10.69
N LEU A 51 -18.96 -0.45 -11.37
CA LEU A 51 -17.61 0.13 -11.51
C LEU A 51 -16.95 0.41 -10.16
N ALA A 52 -17.74 0.83 -9.16
CA ALA A 52 -17.26 1.06 -7.81
C ALA A 52 -16.59 -0.19 -7.19
N ALA A 53 -17.08 -1.41 -7.49
CA ALA A 53 -16.49 -2.65 -6.99
C ALA A 53 -15.07 -2.90 -7.48
N TYR A 54 -14.69 -2.33 -8.63
CA TYR A 54 -13.32 -2.41 -9.15
C TYR A 54 -12.38 -1.39 -8.51
N GLN A 55 -12.88 -0.51 -7.65
CA GLN A 55 -12.11 0.48 -6.88
C GLN A 55 -11.96 0.10 -5.41
N ASP A 56 -12.68 -0.94 -4.93
CA ASP A 56 -12.59 -1.41 -3.54
C ASP A 56 -11.40 -2.38 -3.38
N PHE A 57 -10.20 -1.82 -3.35
CA PHE A 57 -8.97 -2.57 -3.09
C PHE A 57 -7.86 -1.66 -2.55
N TRP A 58 -6.94 -2.25 -1.80
CA TRP A 58 -5.70 -1.59 -1.36
C TRP A 58 -4.70 -1.55 -2.52
N ARG A 59 -4.08 -0.41 -2.74
CA ARG A 59 -3.13 -0.23 -3.87
C ARG A 59 -1.71 -0.62 -3.49
N HIS A 60 -1.32 -0.23 -2.29
CA HIS A 60 0.05 -0.27 -1.81
C HIS A 60 0.26 -1.35 -0.75
N VAL A 61 -0.79 -2.07 -0.36
CA VAL A 61 -0.70 -3.21 0.56
C VAL A 61 -1.47 -4.42 0.03
N LEU A 62 -0.99 -5.62 0.38
CA LEU A 62 -1.79 -6.84 0.33
C LEU A 62 -2.17 -7.20 1.75
N VAL A 63 -3.34 -7.77 1.92
CA VAL A 63 -3.85 -8.19 3.23
C VAL A 63 -4.33 -9.62 3.14
N ASP A 64 -3.63 -10.50 3.83
CA ASP A 64 -3.98 -11.90 3.95
C ASP A 64 -4.44 -12.22 5.37
N ASP A 65 -5.22 -13.28 5.54
CA ASP A 65 -5.59 -13.83 6.84
C ASP A 65 -4.95 -15.20 7.01
N VAL A 66 -4.15 -15.34 8.05
CA VAL A 66 -3.53 -16.61 8.40
C VAL A 66 -3.93 -16.97 9.83
N GLU A 67 -4.91 -17.84 9.98
CA GLU A 67 -5.39 -18.32 11.28
C GLU A 67 -5.79 -17.19 12.26
N GLY A 68 -6.38 -16.13 11.74
CA GLY A 68 -6.78 -14.95 12.51
C GLY A 68 -5.67 -13.93 12.72
N VAL A 69 -4.51 -14.09 12.09
CA VAL A 69 -3.46 -13.06 12.03
C VAL A 69 -3.54 -12.37 10.67
N LYS A 70 -3.68 -11.03 10.68
CA LYS A 70 -3.64 -10.24 9.44
C LYS A 70 -2.20 -9.99 9.01
N VAL A 71 -1.83 -10.50 7.84
CA VAL A 71 -0.52 -10.26 7.22
C VAL A 71 -0.66 -9.09 6.26
N ILE A 72 0.00 -7.98 6.58
CA ILE A 72 0.03 -6.76 5.79
C ILE A 72 1.36 -6.73 5.02
N THR A 73 1.30 -6.89 3.71
CA THR A 73 2.49 -6.84 2.85
C THR A 73 2.58 -5.47 2.21
N LEU A 74 3.63 -4.71 2.53
CA LEU A 74 3.96 -3.44 1.88
C LEU A 74 4.30 -3.71 0.42
N ARG A 75 3.61 -3.07 -0.53
CA ARG A 75 3.69 -3.43 -1.94
C ARG A 75 4.00 -2.25 -2.84
N ARG A 76 5.24 -1.82 -2.79
CA ARG A 76 5.83 -0.85 -3.72
C ARG A 76 7.20 -1.35 -4.19
N PRO A 77 7.26 -2.47 -4.93
CA PRO A 77 8.54 -3.09 -5.32
C PRO A 77 9.42 -2.16 -6.17
N GLU A 78 8.83 -1.27 -6.95
CA GLU A 78 9.50 -0.26 -7.76
C GLU A 78 10.29 0.76 -6.94
N ALA A 79 9.90 0.97 -5.69
CA ALA A 79 10.55 1.87 -4.72
C ALA A 79 11.07 1.10 -3.49
N MET A 80 11.34 -0.20 -3.62
CA MET A 80 11.80 -1.05 -2.50
C MET A 80 10.92 -0.92 -1.25
N ASN A 81 9.61 -0.84 -1.45
CA ASN A 81 8.58 -0.68 -0.42
C ASN A 81 8.75 0.59 0.44
N ALA A 82 9.33 1.66 -0.12
CA ALA A 82 9.51 2.92 0.58
C ALA A 82 8.17 3.54 1.02
N LEU A 83 8.19 4.16 2.21
CA LEU A 83 7.02 4.79 2.83
C LEU A 83 6.72 6.13 2.17
N HIS A 84 5.49 6.31 1.76
CA HIS A 84 4.89 7.58 1.42
C HIS A 84 3.53 7.69 2.11
N ASP A 85 2.91 8.84 2.06
CA ASP A 85 1.63 9.16 2.69
C ASP A 85 0.53 8.11 2.39
N GLU A 86 0.31 7.78 1.11
CA GLU A 86 -0.73 6.82 0.70
C GLU A 86 -0.47 5.39 1.25
N LEU A 87 0.77 4.91 1.23
CA LEU A 87 1.10 3.58 1.78
C LEU A 87 0.90 3.55 3.29
N THR A 88 1.38 4.57 4.01
CA THR A 88 1.21 4.64 5.46
C THR A 88 -0.25 4.76 5.86
N ASP A 89 -1.04 5.51 5.10
CA ASP A 89 -2.49 5.61 5.30
C ASP A 89 -3.21 4.29 5.04
N GLU A 90 -2.84 3.55 3.99
CA GLU A 90 -3.42 2.23 3.74
C GLU A 90 -3.09 1.23 4.85
N VAL A 91 -1.83 1.18 5.32
CA VAL A 91 -1.46 0.30 6.45
C VAL A 91 -2.27 0.66 7.69
N LEU A 92 -2.35 1.95 8.02
CA LEU A 92 -3.12 2.43 9.16
C LEU A 92 -4.62 2.12 9.02
N ALA A 93 -5.18 2.29 7.83
CA ALA A 93 -6.59 1.99 7.56
C ALA A 93 -6.88 0.48 7.68
N VAL A 94 -5.99 -0.39 7.23
CA VAL A 94 -6.10 -1.85 7.42
C VAL A 94 -6.08 -2.20 8.91
N ILE A 95 -5.12 -1.66 9.65
CA ILE A 95 -5.03 -1.90 11.10
C ILE A 95 -6.32 -1.47 11.78
N ARG A 96 -6.78 -0.23 11.56
CA ARG A 96 -8.03 0.29 12.16
C ARG A 96 -9.27 -0.51 11.81
N LYS A 97 -9.33 -1.04 10.59
CA LYS A 97 -10.45 -1.89 10.14
C LYS A 97 -10.56 -3.16 10.96
N PHE A 98 -9.44 -3.73 11.40
CA PHE A 98 -9.39 -5.06 12.01
C PHE A 98 -8.97 -5.07 13.48
N GLU A 99 -8.44 -3.98 14.03
CA GLU A 99 -7.95 -3.97 15.42
C GLU A 99 -9.04 -4.19 16.48
N ALA A 100 -10.29 -3.81 16.18
CA ALA A 100 -11.42 -4.03 17.09
C ALA A 100 -12.10 -5.40 16.91
N ASP A 101 -11.78 -6.14 15.83
CA ASP A 101 -12.39 -7.43 15.54
C ASP A 101 -11.85 -8.51 16.50
N PRO A 102 -12.69 -9.15 17.35
CA PRO A 102 -12.23 -10.17 18.29
C PRO A 102 -11.67 -11.43 17.61
N ALA A 103 -12.03 -11.69 16.34
CA ALA A 103 -11.47 -12.81 15.57
C ALA A 103 -10.02 -12.56 15.14
N VAL A 104 -9.57 -11.30 15.11
CA VAL A 104 -8.20 -10.96 14.75
C VAL A 104 -7.30 -11.00 15.99
N LYS A 105 -6.33 -11.90 15.97
CA LYS A 105 -5.38 -12.12 17.08
C LYS A 105 -4.23 -11.12 17.09
N GLY A 106 -3.84 -10.60 15.92
CA GLY A 106 -2.72 -9.68 15.76
C GLY A 106 -2.40 -9.42 14.29
N PHE A 107 -1.28 -8.76 14.06
CA PHE A 107 -0.84 -8.35 12.74
C PHE A 107 0.62 -8.73 12.50
N VAL A 108 0.94 -9.03 11.24
CA VAL A 108 2.32 -9.12 10.75
C VAL A 108 2.47 -8.08 9.65
N VAL A 109 3.55 -7.30 9.68
CA VAL A 109 3.93 -6.40 8.60
C VAL A 109 5.18 -6.95 7.92
N THR A 110 5.16 -7.05 6.60
CA THR A 110 6.30 -7.53 5.79
C THR A 110 6.40 -6.75 4.48
N GLY A 111 7.51 -6.90 3.77
CA GLY A 111 7.71 -6.27 2.47
C GLY A 111 7.40 -7.23 1.31
N TYR A 112 6.91 -6.70 0.20
CA TYR A 112 6.73 -7.47 -1.03
C TYR A 112 8.08 -7.81 -1.69
N GLY A 113 8.24 -9.06 -2.10
CA GLY A 113 9.46 -9.56 -2.73
C GLY A 113 10.52 -10.00 -1.71
N ALA A 114 11.76 -10.20 -2.18
CA ALA A 114 12.85 -10.73 -1.36
C ALA A 114 13.99 -9.71 -1.10
N ARG A 115 13.87 -8.48 -1.63
CA ARG A 115 14.96 -7.49 -1.57
C ARG A 115 14.89 -6.58 -0.36
N ALA A 116 13.69 -6.12 -0.04
CA ALA A 116 13.50 -5.13 1.01
C ALA A 116 12.22 -5.40 1.80
N PHE A 117 12.32 -5.27 3.10
CA PHE A 117 11.17 -5.02 3.95
C PHE A 117 10.63 -3.62 3.63
N CYS A 118 11.46 -2.60 3.83
CA CYS A 118 11.12 -1.20 3.53
C CYS A 118 12.41 -0.36 3.50
N ALA A 119 12.64 0.37 2.41
CA ALA A 119 13.84 1.19 2.22
C ALA A 119 13.80 2.56 2.94
N GLY A 120 12.75 2.85 3.70
CA GLY A 120 12.60 4.11 4.42
C GLY A 120 11.61 5.07 3.77
N ALA A 121 11.77 6.36 4.05
CA ALA A 121 10.92 7.39 3.46
C ALA A 121 11.12 7.49 1.93
N ASP A 122 10.05 7.76 1.20
CA ASP A 122 10.13 7.99 -0.25
C ASP A 122 10.75 9.36 -0.55
N ILE A 123 12.04 9.34 -0.86
CA ILE A 123 12.80 10.57 -1.20
C ILE A 123 12.28 11.25 -2.48
N GLY A 124 11.55 10.56 -3.33
CA GLY A 124 10.92 11.11 -4.53
C GLY A 124 9.88 12.20 -4.23
N ARG A 125 9.37 12.24 -3.00
CA ARG A 125 8.46 13.31 -2.51
C ARG A 125 9.19 14.59 -2.12
N PHE A 126 10.47 14.53 -1.76
CA PHE A 126 11.22 15.67 -1.23
C PHE A 126 11.35 16.87 -2.20
N PRO A 127 11.60 16.66 -3.52
CA PRO A 127 11.68 17.79 -4.43
C PRO A 127 10.45 18.70 -4.47
N SER A 128 9.26 18.12 -4.26
CA SER A 128 8.01 18.89 -4.24
C SER A 128 7.79 19.72 -2.97
N MET A 129 8.62 19.51 -1.95
CA MET A 129 8.54 20.19 -0.64
C MET A 129 9.73 21.12 -0.39
N LEU A 130 10.68 21.22 -1.33
CA LEU A 130 11.84 22.09 -1.19
C LEU A 130 11.42 23.56 -1.13
N GLY A 131 11.78 24.23 -0.02
CA GLY A 131 11.41 25.61 0.23
C GLY A 131 10.01 25.81 0.80
N ASP A 132 9.29 24.74 1.11
CA ASP A 132 7.98 24.77 1.79
C ASP A 132 8.03 23.99 3.10
N ASP A 133 8.40 24.69 4.18
CA ASP A 133 8.51 24.10 5.52
C ASP A 133 7.17 23.57 6.05
N ALA A 134 6.04 24.18 5.63
CA ALA A 134 4.72 23.75 6.03
C ALA A 134 4.36 22.41 5.38
N ALA A 135 4.61 22.25 4.08
CA ALA A 135 4.42 21.00 3.36
C ALA A 135 5.32 19.88 3.90
N ALA A 136 6.60 20.18 4.16
CA ALA A 136 7.55 19.23 4.74
C ALA A 136 7.11 18.78 6.15
N THR A 137 6.67 19.71 6.99
CA THR A 137 6.16 19.41 8.33
C THR A 137 4.89 18.56 8.26
N GLN A 138 3.98 18.87 7.36
CA GLN A 138 2.74 18.09 7.19
C GLN A 138 3.05 16.67 6.72
N TYR A 139 3.92 16.51 5.73
CA TYR A 139 4.37 15.19 5.25
C TYR A 139 4.98 14.33 6.38
N ALA A 140 5.86 14.92 7.20
CA ALA A 140 6.46 14.23 8.34
C ALA A 140 5.40 13.77 9.35
N ARG A 141 4.40 14.62 9.64
CA ARG A 141 3.27 14.26 10.52
C ARG A 141 2.44 13.13 9.95
N ASP A 142 2.15 13.17 8.66
CA ASP A 142 1.32 12.16 7.99
C ASP A 142 2.03 10.80 8.00
N CYS A 143 3.31 10.74 7.68
CA CYS A 143 4.10 9.53 7.80
C CYS A 143 4.22 9.00 9.24
N SER A 144 4.22 9.89 10.24
CA SER A 144 4.33 9.52 11.65
C SER A 144 3.03 8.96 12.24
N ARG A 145 1.86 9.23 11.65
CA ARG A 145 0.56 8.77 12.18
C ARG A 145 0.50 7.26 12.41
N LEU A 146 1.05 6.49 11.48
CA LEU A 146 1.13 5.03 11.61
C LEU A 146 1.98 4.65 12.84
N LEU A 147 3.16 5.23 12.99
CA LEU A 147 4.09 4.92 14.07
C LEU A 147 3.46 5.23 15.44
N VAL A 148 2.84 6.41 15.56
CA VAL A 148 2.14 6.82 16.79
C VAL A 148 0.97 5.87 17.11
N HIS A 149 0.25 5.41 16.08
CA HIS A 149 -0.85 4.45 16.28
C HIS A 149 -0.33 3.11 16.80
N LEU A 150 0.77 2.61 16.24
CA LEU A 150 1.40 1.35 16.67
C LEU A 150 1.82 1.37 18.14
N ASP A 151 2.32 2.51 18.65
CA ASP A 151 2.69 2.68 20.05
C ASP A 151 1.51 2.53 21.01
N ALA A 152 0.29 2.83 20.57
CA ALA A 152 -0.93 2.78 21.38
C ALA A 152 -1.71 1.47 21.23
N MET A 153 -1.31 0.60 20.30
CA MET A 153 -2.03 -0.64 20.01
C MET A 153 -1.95 -1.65 21.15
N LYS A 154 -3.08 -2.34 21.38
CA LYS A 154 -3.17 -3.45 22.35
C LYS A 154 -2.93 -4.82 21.69
N LYS A 155 -3.30 -4.95 20.40
CA LYS A 155 -3.06 -6.18 19.66
C LYS A 155 -1.61 -6.23 19.20
N PRO A 156 -0.96 -7.40 19.26
CA PRO A 156 0.44 -7.53 18.83
C PRO A 156 0.59 -7.27 17.34
N VAL A 157 1.64 -6.54 17.00
CA VAL A 157 2.12 -6.34 15.63
C VAL A 157 3.56 -6.83 15.57
N VAL A 158 3.88 -7.68 14.61
CA VAL A 158 5.23 -8.21 14.40
C VAL A 158 5.74 -7.74 13.03
N ALA A 159 6.94 -7.15 12.99
CA ALA A 159 7.63 -6.88 11.75
C ALA A 159 8.38 -8.13 11.29
N ALA A 160 8.06 -8.64 10.11
CA ALA A 160 8.77 -9.76 9.47
C ALA A 160 9.68 -9.21 8.38
N LEU A 161 10.98 -9.04 8.70
CA LEU A 161 11.97 -8.46 7.79
C LEU A 161 12.40 -9.53 6.78
N ASN A 162 11.90 -9.40 5.56
CA ASN A 162 12.22 -10.27 4.42
C ASN A 162 13.42 -9.78 3.59
N GLY A 163 14.09 -8.71 4.03
CA GLY A 163 15.23 -8.10 3.38
C GLY A 163 15.64 -6.81 4.08
N MET A 164 16.10 -5.83 3.30
CA MET A 164 16.61 -4.55 3.76
C MET A 164 15.53 -3.73 4.51
N ALA A 165 15.89 -3.15 5.66
CA ALA A 165 15.08 -2.21 6.43
C ALA A 165 15.91 -0.97 6.78
N LEU A 166 15.62 0.18 6.18
CA LEU A 166 16.39 1.41 6.34
C LEU A 166 15.53 2.59 6.79
N GLY A 167 16.12 3.55 7.51
CA GLY A 167 15.47 4.80 7.92
C GLY A 167 14.07 4.59 8.48
N GLY A 168 13.05 5.23 7.91
CA GLY A 168 11.66 5.07 8.32
C GLY A 168 11.11 3.64 8.25
N GLY A 169 11.70 2.77 7.41
CA GLY A 169 11.36 1.34 7.37
C GLY A 169 11.87 0.60 8.60
N LEU A 170 13.06 0.93 9.07
CA LEU A 170 13.58 0.41 10.33
C LEU A 170 12.80 0.99 11.53
N GLU A 171 12.46 2.28 11.49
CA GLU A 171 11.61 2.91 12.51
C GLU A 171 10.26 2.21 12.61
N LEU A 172 9.61 1.88 11.48
CA LEU A 172 8.37 1.11 11.45
C LEU A 172 8.56 -0.26 12.12
N ALA A 173 9.64 -0.98 11.82
CA ALA A 173 9.92 -2.27 12.43
C ALA A 173 10.14 -2.15 13.94
N MET A 174 10.86 -1.12 14.39
CA MET A 174 11.13 -0.86 15.80
C MET A 174 9.89 -0.44 16.61
N ARG A 175 8.85 0.08 15.96
CA ARG A 175 7.55 0.39 16.59
C ARG A 175 6.63 -0.82 16.72
N CYS A 176 6.96 -1.92 16.04
CA CYS A 176 6.24 -3.17 16.21
C CYS A 176 6.60 -3.82 17.56
N HIS A 177 5.68 -4.64 18.08
CA HIS A 177 5.85 -5.35 19.37
C HIS A 177 6.93 -6.44 19.31
N GLY A 178 7.30 -6.87 18.11
CA GLY A 178 8.36 -7.84 17.89
C GLY A 178 8.90 -7.77 16.47
N ILE A 179 10.14 -8.24 16.29
CA ILE A 179 10.82 -8.31 15.01
C ILE A 179 11.30 -9.74 14.78
N VAL A 180 10.98 -10.29 13.64
CA VAL A 180 11.61 -11.50 13.10
C VAL A 180 12.29 -11.15 11.78
N ALA A 181 13.40 -11.78 11.47
CA ALA A 181 14.17 -11.45 10.29
C ALA A 181 14.74 -12.70 9.61
N VAL A 182 14.80 -12.68 8.28
CA VAL A 182 15.57 -13.67 7.53
C VAL A 182 17.07 -13.47 7.76
N LYS A 183 17.87 -14.52 7.58
CA LYS A 183 19.33 -14.49 7.84
C LYS A 183 20.08 -13.39 7.09
N ASN A 184 19.60 -13.03 5.91
CA ASN A 184 20.20 -12.02 5.03
C ASN A 184 19.48 -10.67 5.10
N ALA A 185 18.60 -10.48 6.08
CA ALA A 185 18.09 -9.13 6.37
C ALA A 185 19.23 -8.25 6.90
N TRP A 186 19.20 -6.97 6.51
CA TRP A 186 20.16 -5.98 6.99
C TRP A 186 19.49 -4.63 7.22
N MET A 187 20.05 -3.86 8.12
CA MET A 187 19.52 -2.59 8.59
C MET A 187 20.66 -1.66 9.03
#